data_52848bf9b9dd3e1cd8999c000a54760a
#
_entry.id   52848bf9b9dd3e1cd8999c000a54760a
#
_cell.length_a   1.000
_cell.length_b   1.000
_cell.length_c   1.000
_cell.angle_alpha   90.00
_cell.angle_beta   90.00
_cell.angle_gamma   90.00
#
_symmetry.space_group_name_H-M   'P 1'
#
loop_
_entity.id
_entity.type
_entity.pdbx_description
1 polymer ?
#
loop_
_entity_poly.entity_id
_entity_poly.type
_entity_poly.pdbx_seq_one_letter_code
_entity_poly.pdbx_strand_id
1 'polypeptide(L)'
;MGRIIAFANQKGGVGKSTMTVQGAFYFALQEKKKVLVVDMDAQANSTATLIGRKTPLTSTRSEHLFDRELDELKVQKTEFGIDVIGSSLTDDDGYDVESLPVEMAALPSMHLEKLRDQYDYIFIDCPPTLGRRLLSALLLSLIHISEPTRHSLIS
;
A
#
# COMPACT_ATOMS: atom_id res chain seq x y z
N MET A 1 -12.63 12.85 1.71
CA MET A 1 -11.96 11.80 2.49
C MET A 1 -11.66 10.60 1.59
N GLY A 2 -10.41 10.20 1.54
CA GLY A 2 -9.95 9.17 0.61
C GLY A 2 -10.51 7.77 0.90
N ARG A 3 -10.81 7.05 -0.16
CA ARG A 3 -11.23 5.65 -0.08
C ARG A 3 -10.00 4.75 -0.08
N ILE A 4 -9.99 3.78 0.80
CA ILE A 4 -8.92 2.78 0.88
C ILE A 4 -9.43 1.48 0.28
N ILE A 5 -8.73 0.99 -0.74
CA ILE A 5 -9.09 -0.23 -1.46
C ILE A 5 -7.90 -1.17 -1.43
N ALA A 6 -8.11 -2.37 -0.89
CA ALA A 6 -7.07 -3.40 -0.83
C ALA A 6 -7.27 -4.41 -1.96
N PHE A 7 -6.20 -4.69 -2.68
CA PHE A 7 -6.17 -5.72 -3.72
C PHE A 7 -5.48 -6.95 -3.16
N ALA A 8 -6.25 -8.00 -2.94
CA ALA A 8 -5.75 -9.24 -2.36
C ALA A 8 -6.09 -10.42 -3.28
N ASN A 9 -5.16 -11.36 -3.40
CA ASN A 9 -5.36 -12.58 -4.17
C ASN A 9 -4.53 -13.70 -3.56
N GLN A 10 -5.20 -14.76 -3.16
CA GLN A 10 -4.56 -15.92 -2.53
C GLN A 10 -3.63 -16.69 -3.46
N LYS A 11 -3.88 -16.63 -4.76
CA LYS A 11 -3.05 -17.38 -5.72
C LYS A 11 -1.74 -16.67 -6.05
N GLY A 12 -1.50 -15.52 -5.50
CA GLY A 12 -0.29 -14.78 -5.76
C GLY A 12 -0.07 -14.46 -7.23
N GLY A 13 1.03 -13.81 -7.53
CA GLY A 13 1.45 -13.59 -8.89
C GLY A 13 1.14 -12.22 -9.44
N VAL A 14 1.42 -12.09 -10.72
CA VAL A 14 1.52 -10.81 -11.42
C VAL A 14 0.16 -10.11 -11.59
N GLY A 15 -0.93 -10.88 -11.65
CA GLY A 15 -2.25 -10.31 -11.95
C GLY A 15 -2.75 -9.33 -10.92
N LYS A 16 -2.51 -9.59 -9.64
CA LYS A 16 -2.95 -8.71 -8.55
C LYS A 16 -2.25 -7.34 -8.62
N SER A 17 -0.92 -7.34 -8.72
CA SER A 17 -0.17 -6.08 -8.81
C SER A 17 -0.49 -5.33 -10.08
N THR A 18 -0.74 -6.03 -11.17
CA THR A 18 -1.19 -5.43 -12.42
C THR A 18 -2.53 -4.71 -12.23
N MET A 19 -3.48 -5.32 -11.54
CA MET A 19 -4.78 -4.69 -11.25
C MET A 19 -4.63 -3.45 -10.37
N THR A 20 -3.78 -3.50 -9.36
CA THR A 20 -3.51 -2.36 -8.49
C THR A 20 -2.98 -1.18 -9.30
N VAL A 21 -1.97 -1.44 -10.12
CA VAL A 21 -1.32 -0.41 -10.93
C VAL A 21 -2.26 0.14 -12.00
N GLN A 22 -3.00 -0.72 -12.69
CA GLN A 22 -3.96 -0.27 -13.70
C GLN A 22 -5.08 0.56 -13.10
N GLY A 23 -5.58 0.17 -11.92
CA GLY A 23 -6.57 0.96 -11.19
C GLY A 23 -6.03 2.34 -10.84
N ALA A 24 -4.79 2.39 -10.35
CA ALA A 24 -4.13 3.65 -10.02
C ALA A 24 -3.99 4.55 -11.25
N PHE A 25 -3.56 4.00 -12.38
CA PHE A 25 -3.48 4.76 -13.63
C PHE A 25 -4.83 5.28 -14.09
N TYR A 26 -5.86 4.44 -14.03
CA TYR A 26 -7.20 4.84 -14.42
C TYR A 26 -7.67 6.05 -13.63
N PHE A 27 -7.60 5.98 -12.31
CA PHE A 27 -8.09 7.07 -11.46
C PHE A 27 -7.21 8.31 -11.54
N ALA A 28 -5.90 8.14 -11.65
CA ALA A 28 -4.99 9.30 -11.73
C ALA A 28 -5.07 9.99 -13.08
N LEU A 29 -5.08 9.25 -14.18
CA LEU A 29 -4.97 9.81 -15.52
C LEU A 29 -6.32 10.08 -16.17
N GLN A 30 -7.29 9.18 -16.03
CA GLN A 30 -8.61 9.35 -16.65
C GLN A 30 -9.53 10.20 -15.79
N GLU A 31 -9.61 9.90 -14.50
CA GLU A 31 -10.51 10.56 -13.58
C GLU A 31 -9.90 11.78 -12.88
N LYS A 32 -8.61 12.04 -13.10
CA LYS A 32 -7.88 13.17 -12.50
C LYS A 32 -7.95 13.20 -10.97
N LYS A 33 -7.92 12.02 -10.35
CA LYS A 33 -7.96 11.88 -8.90
C LYS A 33 -6.56 11.83 -8.32
N LYS A 34 -6.44 12.21 -7.05
CA LYS A 34 -5.20 12.04 -6.29
C LYS A 34 -5.12 10.63 -5.76
N VAL A 35 -4.11 9.89 -6.19
CA VAL A 35 -3.97 8.46 -5.88
C VAL A 35 -2.66 8.20 -5.17
N LEU A 36 -2.74 7.44 -4.08
CA LEU A 36 -1.58 6.87 -3.40
C LEU A 36 -1.63 5.35 -3.54
N VAL A 37 -0.52 4.74 -3.89
CA VAL A 37 -0.35 3.29 -3.89
C VAL A 37 0.58 2.93 -2.74
N VAL A 38 0.13 2.03 -1.88
CA VAL A 38 0.94 1.47 -0.79
C VAL A 38 1.23 0.01 -1.11
N ASP A 39 2.48 -0.30 -1.35
CA ASP A 39 2.91 -1.65 -1.70
C ASP A 39 3.26 -2.43 -0.44
N MET A 40 2.36 -3.29 0.00
CA MET A 40 2.55 -4.12 1.20
C MET A 40 3.17 -5.48 0.86
N ASP A 41 3.43 -5.76 -0.41
CA ASP A 41 4.01 -7.03 -0.84
C ASP A 41 5.54 -6.95 -0.82
N ALA A 42 6.18 -7.87 -0.13
CA ALA A 42 7.64 -7.93 -0.05
C ALA A 42 8.30 -8.16 -1.42
N GLN A 43 7.56 -8.67 -2.40
CA GLN A 43 8.07 -8.80 -3.78
C GLN A 43 8.21 -7.44 -4.49
N ALA A 44 7.56 -6.41 -3.98
CA ALA A 44 7.68 -5.04 -4.48
C ALA A 44 7.34 -4.88 -5.96
N ASN A 45 6.37 -5.63 -6.46
CA ASN A 45 6.01 -5.58 -7.89
C ASN A 45 5.36 -4.26 -8.28
N SER A 46 4.44 -3.72 -7.48
CA SER A 46 3.84 -2.43 -7.74
C SER A 46 4.87 -1.31 -7.64
N THR A 47 5.75 -1.38 -6.65
CA THR A 47 6.86 -0.44 -6.50
C THR A 47 7.72 -0.43 -7.76
N ALA A 48 8.15 -1.62 -8.19
CA ALA A 48 9.00 -1.74 -9.38
C ALA A 48 8.32 -1.19 -10.64
N THR A 49 7.03 -1.40 -10.79
CA THR A 49 6.28 -0.93 -11.95
C THR A 49 6.14 0.58 -11.95
N LEU A 50 5.87 1.19 -10.80
CA LEU A 50 5.57 2.62 -10.70
C LEU A 50 6.83 3.49 -10.68
N ILE A 51 7.90 3.05 -10.02
CA ILE A 51 9.12 3.85 -9.90
C ILE A 51 10.32 3.24 -10.63
N GLY A 52 10.25 1.99 -11.04
CA GLY A 52 11.36 1.29 -11.68
C GLY A 52 12.31 0.62 -10.68
N ARG A 53 12.89 -0.51 -11.09
CA ARG A 53 13.75 -1.30 -10.19
C ARG A 53 15.10 -0.63 -9.88
N LYS A 54 15.53 0.25 -10.76
CA LYS A 54 16.83 0.95 -10.63
C LYS A 54 16.70 2.31 -9.95
N THR A 55 15.48 2.81 -9.77
CA THR A 55 15.25 4.10 -9.13
C THR A 55 15.32 3.93 -7.62
N PRO A 56 16.11 4.78 -6.93
CA PRO A 56 16.16 4.71 -5.47
C PRO A 56 14.77 4.95 -4.85
N LEU A 57 14.44 4.17 -3.84
CA LEU A 57 13.21 4.36 -3.09
C LEU A 57 13.43 5.48 -2.07
N THR A 58 12.70 6.58 -2.23
CA THR A 58 12.81 7.76 -1.37
C THR A 58 11.64 7.91 -0.41
N SER A 59 10.59 7.11 -0.61
CA SER A 59 9.45 7.10 0.32
C SER A 59 9.79 6.41 1.63
N THR A 60 8.96 6.62 2.65
CA THR A 60 8.87 5.69 3.76
C THR A 60 8.61 4.30 3.17
N ARG A 61 9.31 3.29 3.64
CA ARG A 61 9.08 1.92 3.21
C ARG A 61 7.85 1.36 3.90
N SER A 62 7.08 0.54 3.21
CA SER A 62 5.86 -0.01 3.79
C SER A 62 6.12 -0.86 5.03
N GLU A 63 7.24 -1.56 5.11
CA GLU A 63 7.65 -2.29 6.30
C GLU A 63 7.85 -1.39 7.53
N HIS A 64 8.25 -0.13 7.33
CA HIS A 64 8.41 0.83 8.42
C HIS A 64 7.08 1.39 8.93
N LEU A 65 5.98 1.14 8.24
CA LEU A 65 4.65 1.48 8.75
C LEU A 65 4.29 0.68 10.01
N PHE A 66 5.01 -0.41 10.27
CA PHE A 66 4.86 -1.21 11.47
C PHE A 66 5.70 -0.69 12.66
N ASP A 67 6.42 0.41 12.48
CA ASP A 67 7.22 1.02 13.54
C ASP A 67 6.37 2.04 14.30
N ARG A 68 6.30 1.89 15.62
CA ARG A 68 5.58 2.83 16.49
C ARG A 68 6.21 4.20 16.52
N GLU A 69 7.52 4.26 16.34
CA GLU A 69 8.30 5.49 16.45
C GLU A 69 8.48 6.20 15.11
N LEU A 70 7.72 5.81 14.10
CA LEU A 70 7.78 6.47 12.81
C LEU A 70 7.34 7.93 12.94
N ASP A 71 8.30 8.86 12.84
CA ASP A 71 8.04 10.28 13.01
C ASP A 71 7.50 10.93 11.75
N GLU A 72 8.05 10.60 10.62
CA GLU A 72 7.72 11.25 9.36
C GLU A 72 7.31 10.21 8.31
N LEU A 73 6.19 10.48 7.67
CA LEU A 73 5.65 9.63 6.62
C LEU A 73 5.85 10.32 5.27
N LYS A 74 6.75 9.78 4.46
CA LYS A 74 7.12 10.32 3.16
C LYS A 74 6.53 9.50 2.03
N VAL A 75 5.97 10.17 1.05
CA VAL A 75 5.54 9.53 -0.20
C VAL A 75 6.51 9.86 -1.32
N GLN A 76 6.65 8.96 -2.28
CA GLN A 76 7.46 9.20 -3.47
C GLN A 76 6.56 9.58 -4.63
N LYS A 77 6.87 10.70 -5.26
CA LYS A 77 6.15 11.15 -6.46
C LYS A 77 6.60 10.36 -7.67
N THR A 78 5.68 10.08 -8.57
CA THR A 78 6.00 9.50 -9.88
C THR A 78 5.65 10.46 -11.00
N GLU A 79 6.17 10.19 -12.18
CA GLU A 79 5.85 10.99 -13.38
C GLU A 79 4.39 10.84 -13.81
N PHE A 80 3.68 9.84 -13.28
CA PHE A 80 2.30 9.54 -13.66
C PHE A 80 1.25 10.27 -12.81
N GLY A 81 1.68 11.09 -11.85
CA GLY A 81 0.75 11.71 -10.89
C GLY A 81 0.25 10.77 -9.81
N ILE A 82 0.88 9.62 -9.65
CA ILE A 82 0.59 8.63 -8.61
C ILE A 82 1.69 8.73 -7.57
N ASP A 83 1.31 8.88 -6.30
CA ASP A 83 2.26 8.84 -5.20
C ASP A 83 2.40 7.41 -4.68
N VAL A 84 3.58 7.07 -4.17
CA VAL A 84 3.89 5.69 -3.77
C VAL A 84 4.52 5.67 -2.37
N ILE A 85 4.06 4.74 -1.55
CA ILE A 85 4.81 4.21 -0.41
C ILE A 85 5.24 2.82 -0.83
N GLY A 86 6.52 2.68 -1.15
CA GLY A 86 7.03 1.47 -1.76
C GLY A 86 7.47 0.42 -0.76
N SER A 87 7.58 -0.79 -1.22
CA SER A 87 8.25 -1.87 -0.49
C SER A 87 9.73 -1.91 -0.86
N SER A 88 10.55 -2.47 0.00
CA SER A 88 11.98 -2.58 -0.27
C SER A 88 12.23 -3.45 -1.51
N LEU A 89 13.02 -2.93 -2.44
CA LEU A 89 13.43 -3.67 -3.63
C LEU A 89 14.66 -4.54 -3.37
N THR A 90 15.23 -4.45 -2.18
CA THR A 90 16.41 -5.22 -1.78
C THR A 90 16.16 -5.83 -0.40
N ASP A 91 16.69 -7.01 -0.18
CA ASP A 91 16.52 -7.77 1.08
C ASP A 91 17.41 -7.24 2.22
N ASP A 92 18.00 -6.07 2.06
CA ASP A 92 19.11 -5.63 2.91
C ASP A 92 18.73 -5.13 4.32
N ASP A 93 17.45 -4.92 4.61
CA ASP A 93 17.10 -4.24 5.85
C ASP A 93 16.82 -5.15 7.04
N GLY A 94 16.72 -6.45 6.84
CA GLY A 94 16.50 -7.40 7.93
C GLY A 94 15.27 -7.15 8.79
N TYR A 95 14.36 -6.28 8.34
CA TYR A 95 13.16 -5.96 9.10
C TYR A 95 12.06 -6.98 8.81
N ASP A 96 11.96 -7.95 9.70
CA ASP A 96 11.01 -9.04 9.52
C ASP A 96 9.64 -8.68 10.11
N VAL A 97 8.79 -8.11 9.26
CA VAL A 97 7.42 -7.72 9.62
C VAL A 97 6.63 -8.94 10.08
N GLU A 98 6.86 -10.10 9.48
CA GLU A 98 6.05 -11.28 9.78
C GLU A 98 6.35 -11.88 11.16
N SER A 99 7.48 -11.54 11.77
CA SER A 99 7.82 -11.95 13.13
C SER A 99 7.29 -11.02 14.21
N LEU A 100 6.71 -9.89 13.84
CA LEU A 100 6.19 -8.91 14.80
C LEU A 100 4.95 -9.44 15.54
N PRO A 101 4.69 -8.97 16.78
CA PRO A 101 3.43 -9.27 17.46
C PRO A 101 2.22 -8.88 16.61
N VAL A 102 1.13 -9.64 16.72
CA VAL A 102 -0.07 -9.41 15.91
C VAL A 102 -0.68 -8.03 16.13
N GLU A 103 -0.52 -7.47 17.32
CA GLU A 103 -1.02 -6.13 17.66
C GLU A 103 -0.39 -5.04 16.81
N MET A 104 0.82 -5.29 16.32
CA MET A 104 1.53 -4.33 15.46
C MET A 104 0.90 -4.19 14.08
N ALA A 105 0.04 -5.12 13.68
CA ALA A 105 -0.63 -5.06 12.39
C ALA A 105 -1.59 -3.85 12.26
N ALA A 106 -1.98 -3.25 13.37
CA ALA A 106 -2.82 -2.05 13.37
C ALA A 106 -2.04 -0.75 13.13
N LEU A 107 -0.71 -0.76 13.28
CA LEU A 107 0.09 0.46 13.16
C LEU A 107 0.04 1.12 11.78
N PRO A 108 0.08 0.40 10.66
CA PRO A 108 -0.05 1.05 9.37
C PRO A 108 -1.32 1.86 9.21
N SER A 109 -2.45 1.40 9.76
CA SER A 109 -3.69 2.17 9.68
C SER A 109 -3.59 3.49 10.43
N MET A 110 -2.90 3.51 11.57
CA MET A 110 -2.68 4.74 12.34
C MET A 110 -1.82 5.75 11.56
N HIS A 111 -0.77 5.26 10.93
CA HIS A 111 0.11 6.13 10.15
C HIS A 111 -0.56 6.64 8.87
N LEU A 112 -1.25 5.77 8.14
CA LEU A 112 -1.86 6.14 6.86
C LEU A 112 -3.09 7.03 7.04
N GLU A 113 -3.74 7.00 8.18
CA GLU A 113 -4.86 7.91 8.48
C GLU A 113 -4.43 9.38 8.35
N LYS A 114 -3.18 9.68 8.65
CA LYS A 114 -2.63 11.05 8.51
C LYS A 114 -2.61 11.54 7.06
N LEU A 115 -2.56 10.63 6.11
CA LEU A 115 -2.52 10.94 4.67
C LEU A 115 -3.89 10.86 4.00
N ARG A 116 -4.87 10.27 4.65
CA ARG A 116 -6.14 9.92 4.02
C ARG A 116 -6.86 11.09 3.40
N ASP A 117 -6.82 12.26 4.03
CA ASP A 117 -7.48 13.45 3.52
C ASP A 117 -6.77 14.10 2.33
N GLN A 118 -5.53 13.70 2.06
CA GLN A 118 -4.74 14.23 0.97
C GLN A 118 -4.98 13.49 -0.34
N TYR A 119 -5.67 12.36 -0.31
CA TYR A 119 -5.90 11.51 -1.49
C TYR A 119 -7.36 11.21 -1.68
N ASP A 120 -7.76 11.05 -2.93
CA ASP A 120 -9.09 10.56 -3.28
C ASP A 120 -9.15 9.03 -3.13
N TYR A 121 -8.05 8.35 -3.46
CA TYR A 121 -7.94 6.90 -3.38
C TYR A 121 -6.58 6.51 -2.81
N ILE A 122 -6.59 5.53 -1.92
CA ILE A 122 -5.38 4.85 -1.44
C ILE A 122 -5.54 3.37 -1.79
N PHE A 123 -4.71 2.90 -2.72
CA PHE A 123 -4.70 1.50 -3.12
C PHE A 123 -3.63 0.74 -2.35
N ILE A 124 -4.01 -0.38 -1.77
CA ILE A 124 -3.10 -1.24 -1.01
C ILE A 124 -2.85 -2.51 -1.83
N ASP A 125 -1.63 -2.74 -2.24
CA ASP A 125 -1.24 -3.99 -2.89
C ASP A 125 -0.86 -5.00 -1.80
N CYS A 126 -1.73 -5.98 -1.56
CA CYS A 126 -1.57 -6.95 -0.49
C CYS A 126 -0.62 -8.09 -0.90
N PRO A 127 0.10 -8.68 0.07
CA PRO A 127 0.87 -9.88 -0.23
C PRO A 127 -0.04 -11.09 -0.47
N PRO A 128 0.46 -12.11 -1.19
CA PRO A 128 -0.34 -13.31 -1.49
C PRO A 128 -0.48 -14.27 -0.32
N THR A 129 0.35 -14.12 0.71
CA THR A 129 0.41 -15.04 1.84
C THR A 129 -0.20 -14.45 3.10
N LEU A 130 -0.80 -15.30 3.90
CA LEU A 130 -1.34 -14.90 5.20
C LEU A 130 -0.21 -14.50 6.14
N GLY A 131 -0.34 -13.35 6.78
CA GLY A 131 0.65 -12.83 7.71
C GLY A 131 0.32 -11.43 8.17
N ARG A 132 1.28 -10.77 8.81
CA ARG A 132 1.10 -9.42 9.36
C ARG A 132 0.80 -8.39 8.28
N ARG A 133 1.47 -8.47 7.14
CA ARG A 133 1.26 -7.54 6.02
C ARG A 133 -0.16 -7.66 5.46
N LEU A 134 -0.63 -8.88 5.23
CA LEU A 134 -2.00 -9.10 4.74
C LEU A 134 -3.02 -8.68 5.78
N LEU A 135 -2.83 -9.05 7.03
CA LEU A 135 -3.72 -8.65 8.12
C LEU A 135 -3.81 -7.13 8.21
N SER A 136 -2.67 -6.44 8.16
CA SER A 136 -2.64 -4.99 8.21
C SER A 136 -3.41 -4.36 7.03
N ALA A 137 -3.20 -4.86 5.83
CA ALA A 137 -3.89 -4.35 4.63
C ALA A 137 -5.40 -4.54 4.74
N LEU A 138 -5.84 -5.69 5.23
CA LEU A 138 -7.26 -5.96 5.43
C LEU A 138 -7.85 -5.07 6.52
N LEU A 139 -7.15 -4.87 7.61
CA LEU A 139 -7.58 -3.95 8.68
C LEU A 139 -7.74 -2.53 8.15
N LEU A 140 -6.81 -2.07 7.32
CA LEU A 140 -6.90 -0.76 6.67
C LEU A 140 -8.22 -0.60 5.90
N SER A 141 -8.56 -1.57 5.07
CA SER A 141 -9.76 -1.49 4.26
C SER A 141 -11.03 -1.65 5.11
N LEU A 142 -11.02 -2.53 6.12
CA LEU A 142 -12.19 -2.79 6.97
C LEU A 142 -12.51 -1.62 7.90
N ILE A 143 -11.50 -0.98 8.48
CA ILE A 143 -11.69 0.16 9.38
C ILE A 143 -12.38 1.32 8.65
N HIS A 144 -12.20 1.43 7.35
CA HIS A 144 -12.74 2.52 6.57
C HIS A 144 -14.03 2.17 5.82
N ILE A 145 -14.62 1.01 6.07
CA ILE A 145 -15.97 0.70 5.62
C ILE A 145 -16.94 1.32 6.62
N SER A 146 -17.18 2.60 6.50
CA SER A 146 -18.19 3.30 7.31
C SER A 146 -19.48 3.53 6.53
N GLU A 147 -19.47 3.31 5.22
CA GLU A 147 -20.58 3.53 4.33
C GLU A 147 -21.19 2.19 3.93
N PRO A 148 -22.49 2.14 3.63
CA PRO A 148 -23.12 0.91 3.16
C PRO A 148 -22.69 0.50 1.76
N THR A 149 -21.83 1.24 1.13
CA THR A 149 -21.25 0.89 -0.17
C THR A 149 -20.12 -0.11 0.07
N ARG A 150 -20.04 -1.15 -0.58
CA ARG A 150 -19.22 -2.31 -0.33
C ARG A 150 -18.11 -2.45 -1.35
N HIS A 151 -17.19 -1.52 -1.38
CA HIS A 151 -16.17 -1.49 -2.42
C HIS A 151 -14.75 -1.53 -1.90
N SER A 152 -14.58 -1.89 -0.64
CA SER A 152 -13.28 -1.79 0.01
C SER A 152 -12.40 -3.01 -0.20
N LEU A 153 -12.96 -4.15 -0.61
CA LEU A 153 -12.18 -5.35 -0.87
C LEU A 153 -12.37 -5.81 -2.30
N ILE A 154 -11.25 -6.04 -2.96
CA ILE A 154 -11.18 -6.65 -4.28
C ILE A 154 -10.19 -7.80 -4.20
N SER A 155 -10.63 -8.97 -4.51
CA SER A 155 -9.77 -10.15 -4.45
C SER A 155 -9.85 -11.00 -5.71
#